data_ef470c4880880727c4bcbee47f96ce6f
#
_entry.id   ef470c4880880727c4bcbee47f96ce6f
#
_cell.length_a   1.000
_cell.length_b   1.000
_cell.length_c   1.000
_cell.angle_alpha   90.00
_cell.angle_beta   90.00
_cell.angle_gamma   90.00
#
_symmetry.space_group_name_H-M   'P 1'
#
loop_
_entity.id
_entity.type
_entity.pdbx_description
1 polymer ?
#
loop_
_entity_poly.entity_id
_entity_poly.type
_entity_poly.pdbx_seq_one_letter_code
_entity_poly.pdbx_strand_id
1 'polypeptide(L)'
;MDFGCGRGRVVFYIHNRFHVPVTGIEVHDLTYSEAVENKSSYRFKNKHIKAPIKFKYCLAQHYQVKPSDNIFYFFNPFKVDIFKKVVKNILASVKEHERTVDIILYYPMPEYKKFLKEETPFRLINKVRLPAVNDSREKFLIYRLRPN
;
A
#
# COMPACT_ATOMS: atom_id res chain seq x y z
N MET A 1 3.48 -0.65 3.03
CA MET A 1 3.64 -0.89 1.57
C MET A 1 2.73 0.04 0.78
N ASP A 2 3.26 0.71 -0.25
CA ASP A 2 2.50 1.57 -1.17
C ASP A 2 2.66 1.01 -2.59
N PHE A 3 1.59 0.45 -3.14
CA PHE A 3 1.56 -0.12 -4.48
C PHE A 3 1.16 0.92 -5.51
N GLY A 4 2.04 1.19 -6.47
CA GLY A 4 1.94 2.32 -7.40
C GLY A 4 2.30 3.62 -6.69
N CYS A 5 3.44 3.63 -6.01
CA CYS A 5 3.83 4.71 -5.10
C CYS A 5 4.17 6.03 -5.81
N GLY A 6 4.24 6.02 -7.14
CA GLY A 6 4.62 7.20 -7.89
C GLY A 6 5.97 7.76 -7.43
N ARG A 7 6.03 9.07 -7.24
CA ARG A 7 7.22 9.79 -6.74
C ARG A 7 7.46 9.65 -5.23
N GLY A 8 6.73 8.75 -4.53
CA GLY A 8 6.91 8.42 -3.13
C GLY A 8 6.21 9.34 -2.11
N ARG A 9 5.26 10.17 -2.53
CA ARG A 9 4.60 11.14 -1.63
C ARG A 9 4.02 10.49 -0.37
N VAL A 10 3.24 9.44 -0.50
CA VAL A 10 2.62 8.72 0.64
C VAL A 10 3.69 8.01 1.46
N VAL A 11 4.68 7.39 0.80
CA VAL A 11 5.82 6.73 1.44
C VAL A 11 6.55 7.70 2.38
N PHE A 12 6.91 8.91 1.90
CA PHE A 12 7.60 9.90 2.71
C PHE A 12 6.72 10.46 3.82
N TYR A 13 5.44 10.70 3.55
CA TYR A 13 4.50 11.18 4.57
C TYR A 13 4.38 10.19 5.74
N ILE A 14 4.15 8.91 5.45
CA ILE A 14 4.01 7.87 6.48
C ILE A 14 5.31 7.70 7.27
N HIS A 15 6.45 7.67 6.57
CA HIS A 15 7.75 7.57 7.22
C HIS A 15 8.03 8.74 8.17
N ASN A 16 7.75 9.97 7.71
CA ASN A 16 7.96 11.19 8.51
C ASN A 16 7.02 11.27 9.72
N ARG A 17 5.76 10.86 9.52
CA ARG A 17 4.72 10.98 10.56
C ARG A 17 4.82 9.91 11.64
N PHE A 18 5.21 8.69 11.28
CA PHE A 18 5.13 7.53 12.17
C PHE A 18 6.48 6.88 12.47
N HIS A 19 7.57 7.32 11.82
CA HIS A 19 8.92 6.80 11.99
C HIS A 19 9.03 5.27 11.81
N VAL A 20 8.26 4.70 10.89
CA VAL A 20 8.17 3.27 10.60
C VAL A 20 8.84 2.90 9.28
N PRO A 21 9.27 1.63 9.10
CA PRO A 21 9.73 1.14 7.81
C PRO A 21 8.64 1.29 6.74
N VAL A 22 9.04 1.77 5.57
CA VAL A 22 8.12 1.94 4.43
C VAL A 22 8.75 1.41 3.15
N THR A 23 7.91 0.85 2.26
CA THR A 23 8.32 0.40 0.94
C THR A 23 7.31 0.87 -0.10
N GLY A 24 7.80 1.50 -1.17
CA GLY A 24 7.03 1.84 -2.36
C GLY A 24 7.36 0.90 -3.51
N ILE A 25 6.34 0.49 -4.26
CA ILE A 25 6.45 -0.31 -5.49
C ILE A 25 6.03 0.56 -6.67
N GLU A 26 6.87 0.66 -7.68
CA GLU A 26 6.60 1.41 -8.90
C GLU A 26 7.14 0.63 -10.11
N VAL A 27 6.41 0.67 -11.21
CA VAL A 27 6.75 -0.02 -12.46
C VAL A 27 7.17 0.94 -13.57
N HIS A 28 6.81 2.21 -13.44
CA HIS A 28 7.16 3.23 -14.42
C HIS A 28 8.56 3.76 -14.12
N ASP A 29 9.50 3.54 -15.04
CA ASP A 29 10.93 3.79 -14.87
C ASP A 29 11.25 5.22 -14.44
N LEU A 30 10.75 6.21 -15.19
CA LEU A 30 10.98 7.62 -14.88
C LEU A 30 10.46 8.00 -13.50
N THR A 31 9.23 7.59 -13.18
CA THR A 31 8.60 7.88 -11.88
C THR A 31 9.32 7.22 -10.72
N TYR A 32 9.81 5.99 -10.93
CA TYR A 32 10.66 5.29 -9.97
C TYR A 32 11.98 6.02 -9.74
N SER A 33 12.65 6.46 -10.80
CA SER A 33 13.90 7.23 -10.71
C SER A 33 13.71 8.51 -9.91
N GLU A 34 12.64 9.26 -10.18
CA GLU A 34 12.27 10.45 -9.41
C GLU A 34 12.00 10.13 -7.92
N ALA A 35 11.36 8.99 -7.60
CA ALA A 35 11.16 8.58 -6.21
C ALA A 35 12.48 8.30 -5.47
N VAL A 36 13.46 7.70 -6.17
CA VAL A 36 14.81 7.44 -5.63
C VAL A 36 15.57 8.74 -5.40
N GLU A 37 15.50 9.70 -6.32
CA GLU A 37 16.11 11.04 -6.15
C GLU A 37 15.47 11.79 -4.98
N ASN A 38 14.13 11.79 -4.91
CA ASN A 38 13.38 12.39 -3.80
C ASN A 38 13.77 11.79 -2.45
N LYS A 39 14.04 10.47 -2.42
CA LYS A 39 14.52 9.80 -1.19
C LYS A 39 15.83 10.39 -0.69
N SER A 40 16.77 10.68 -1.57
CA SER A 40 18.07 11.25 -1.20
C SER A 40 17.89 12.62 -0.52
N SER A 41 17.10 13.52 -1.14
CA SER A 41 16.78 14.84 -0.60
C SER A 41 15.99 14.76 0.71
N TYR A 42 15.02 13.84 0.78
CA TYR A 42 14.21 13.61 1.98
C TYR A 42 15.08 13.11 3.14
N ARG A 43 15.98 12.13 2.90
CA ARG A 43 16.86 11.56 3.95
C ARG A 43 17.84 12.59 4.48
N PHE A 44 18.34 13.48 3.64
CA PHE A 44 19.21 14.57 4.09
C PHE A 44 18.53 15.47 5.14
N LYS A 45 17.23 15.77 4.93
CA LYS A 45 16.43 16.60 5.85
C LYS A 45 15.94 15.85 7.09
N ASN A 46 15.84 14.51 7.04
CA ASN A 46 15.22 13.66 8.06
C ASN A 46 16.18 12.61 8.60
N LYS A 47 17.44 12.97 8.86
CA LYS A 47 18.50 12.06 9.33
C LYS A 47 18.21 11.43 10.70
N HIS A 48 17.37 12.07 11.50
CA HIS A 48 16.97 11.61 12.83
C HIS A 48 16.07 10.35 12.77
N ILE A 49 15.33 10.14 11.68
CA ILE A 49 14.45 8.98 11.52
C ILE A 49 15.29 7.81 10.99
N LYS A 50 15.47 6.77 11.82
CA LYS A 50 16.34 5.62 11.49
C LYS A 50 15.63 4.52 10.69
N ALA A 51 14.30 4.50 10.69
CA ALA A 51 13.52 3.52 9.94
C ALA A 51 13.88 3.50 8.44
N PRO A 52 13.93 2.34 7.79
CA PRO A 52 14.30 2.26 6.38
C PRO A 52 13.19 2.72 5.44
N ILE A 53 13.57 3.39 4.35
CA ILE A 53 12.73 3.65 3.18
C ILE A 53 13.28 2.84 2.02
N LYS A 54 12.42 2.07 1.36
CA LYS A 54 12.77 1.27 0.20
C LYS A 54 11.86 1.60 -0.97
N PHE A 55 12.42 1.72 -2.16
CA PHE A 55 11.69 1.70 -3.41
C PHE A 55 12.08 0.46 -4.21
N LYS A 56 11.11 -0.18 -4.85
CA LYS A 56 11.30 -1.37 -5.68
C LYS A 56 10.73 -1.11 -7.07
N TYR A 57 11.60 -1.24 -8.07
CA TYR A 57 11.21 -1.22 -9.48
C TYR A 57 10.79 -2.62 -9.88
N CYS A 58 9.49 -2.89 -9.86
CA CYS A 58 8.93 -4.18 -10.28
C CYS A 58 7.43 -4.08 -10.53
N LEU A 59 6.91 -5.04 -11.29
CA LEU A 59 5.47 -5.26 -11.39
C LEU A 59 4.89 -5.64 -10.02
N ALA A 60 3.77 -5.02 -9.64
CA ALA A 60 3.16 -5.22 -8.32
C ALA A 60 2.88 -6.69 -8.00
N GLN A 61 2.38 -7.45 -8.99
CA GLN A 61 2.08 -8.88 -8.84
C GLN A 61 3.32 -9.78 -8.75
N HIS A 62 4.52 -9.24 -9.01
CA HIS A 62 5.79 -9.97 -8.86
C HIS A 62 6.51 -9.62 -7.56
N TYR A 63 5.97 -8.70 -6.79
CA TYR A 63 6.55 -8.39 -5.48
C TYR A 63 6.37 -9.56 -4.53
N GLN A 64 7.47 -10.04 -3.95
CA GLN A 64 7.47 -11.07 -2.92
C GLN A 64 7.12 -10.44 -1.56
N VAL A 65 5.90 -10.67 -1.10
CA VAL A 65 5.40 -10.16 0.18
C VAL A 65 6.19 -10.78 1.33
N LYS A 66 6.76 -9.93 2.18
CA LYS A 66 7.59 -10.37 3.32
C LYS A 66 6.75 -10.58 4.58
N PRO A 67 7.21 -11.41 5.51
CA PRO A 67 6.56 -11.57 6.82
C PRO A 67 6.41 -10.26 7.60
N SER A 68 7.29 -9.29 7.37
CA SER A 68 7.23 -7.96 8.00
C SER A 68 6.23 -7.00 7.35
N ASP A 69 5.71 -7.32 6.16
CA ASP A 69 4.76 -6.46 5.45
C ASP A 69 3.35 -6.73 5.99
N ASN A 70 2.76 -5.75 6.65
CA ASN A 70 1.47 -5.91 7.32
C ASN A 70 0.42 -4.85 6.97
N ILE A 71 0.80 -3.76 6.32
CA ILE A 71 -0.13 -2.72 5.84
C ILE A 71 0.13 -2.47 4.35
N PHE A 72 -0.92 -2.61 3.53
CA PHE A 72 -0.89 -2.51 2.09
C PHE A 72 -1.82 -1.40 1.62
N TYR A 73 -1.25 -0.33 1.08
CA TYR A 73 -1.98 0.84 0.60
C TYR A 73 -2.10 0.83 -0.92
N PHE A 74 -3.29 1.24 -1.43
CA PHE A 74 -3.62 1.33 -2.84
C PHE A 74 -4.42 2.60 -3.12
N PHE A 75 -3.96 3.40 -4.08
CA PHE A 75 -4.71 4.49 -4.66
C PHE A 75 -4.97 4.20 -6.14
N ASN A 76 -5.86 3.25 -6.41
CA ASN A 76 -6.23 2.80 -7.78
C ASN A 76 -5.05 2.63 -8.74
N PRO A 77 -3.98 1.95 -8.36
CA PRO A 77 -2.73 1.96 -9.13
C PRO A 77 -2.80 1.15 -10.42
N PHE A 78 -3.76 0.23 -10.55
CA PHE A 78 -3.85 -0.69 -11.69
C PHE A 78 -5.25 -1.31 -11.83
N LYS A 79 -5.48 -2.06 -12.92
CA LYS A 79 -6.74 -2.78 -13.17
C LYS A 79 -6.97 -3.88 -12.12
N VAL A 80 -8.24 -4.29 -11.95
CA VAL A 80 -8.66 -5.27 -10.95
C VAL A 80 -7.94 -6.62 -11.07
N ASP A 81 -7.58 -7.06 -12.27
CA ASP A 81 -6.88 -8.33 -12.47
C ASP A 81 -5.49 -8.34 -11.82
N ILE A 82 -4.77 -7.22 -11.88
CA ILE A 82 -3.49 -7.07 -11.18
C ILE A 82 -3.72 -6.99 -9.67
N PHE A 83 -4.72 -6.24 -9.23
CA PHE A 83 -5.10 -6.16 -7.81
C PHE A 83 -5.40 -7.54 -7.22
N LYS A 84 -6.20 -8.36 -7.94
CA LYS A 84 -6.49 -9.75 -7.52
C LYS A 84 -5.22 -10.58 -7.34
N LYS A 85 -4.25 -10.47 -8.26
CA LYS A 85 -2.96 -11.18 -8.16
C LYS A 85 -2.16 -10.72 -6.94
N VAL A 86 -2.06 -9.40 -6.71
CA VAL A 86 -1.37 -8.85 -5.54
C VAL A 86 -1.99 -9.33 -4.24
N VAL A 87 -3.33 -9.28 -4.13
CA VAL A 87 -4.03 -9.75 -2.92
C VAL A 87 -3.85 -11.25 -2.70
N LYS A 88 -3.84 -12.06 -3.77
CA LYS A 88 -3.53 -13.49 -3.66
C LYS A 88 -2.12 -13.75 -3.13
N ASN A 89 -1.13 -12.96 -3.55
CA ASN A 89 0.23 -13.05 -2.99
C ASN A 89 0.28 -12.65 -1.50
N ILE A 90 -0.50 -11.63 -1.11
CA ILE A 90 -0.63 -11.26 0.31
C ILE A 90 -1.23 -12.43 1.11
N LEU A 91 -2.32 -13.03 0.62
CA LEU A 91 -2.97 -14.17 1.27
C LEU A 91 -2.04 -15.38 1.39
N ALA A 92 -1.28 -15.71 0.33
CA ALA A 92 -0.27 -16.77 0.36
C ALA A 92 0.79 -16.52 1.42
N SER A 93 1.33 -15.30 1.49
CA SER A 93 2.32 -14.90 2.52
C SER A 93 1.74 -14.96 3.95
N VAL A 94 0.46 -14.63 4.14
CA VAL A 94 -0.19 -14.73 5.46
C VAL A 94 -0.40 -16.19 5.85
N LYS A 95 -0.68 -17.07 4.88
CA LYS A 95 -0.80 -18.51 5.13
C LYS A 95 0.53 -19.14 5.55
N GLU A 96 1.65 -18.70 4.98
CA GLU A 96 2.99 -19.18 5.36
C GLU A 96 3.47 -18.59 6.69
N HIS A 97 3.13 -17.33 6.94
CA HIS A 97 3.54 -16.59 8.12
C HIS A 97 2.33 -15.85 8.69
N GLU A 98 1.63 -16.51 9.59
CA GLU A 98 0.41 -15.99 10.21
C GLU A 98 0.64 -14.64 10.89
N ARG A 99 -0.15 -13.64 10.49
CA ARG A 99 -0.14 -12.30 11.07
C ARG A 99 -1.39 -11.51 10.68
N THR A 100 -1.73 -10.52 11.46
CA THR A 100 -2.75 -9.54 11.08
C THR A 100 -2.20 -8.66 9.96
N VAL A 101 -3.00 -8.49 8.90
CA VAL A 101 -2.67 -7.59 7.78
C VAL A 101 -3.85 -6.70 7.43
N ASP A 102 -3.54 -5.48 7.01
CA ASP A 102 -4.51 -4.48 6.58
C ASP A 102 -4.32 -4.12 5.11
N ILE A 103 -5.43 -4.03 4.37
CA ILE A 103 -5.50 -3.40 3.06
C ILE A 103 -6.22 -2.07 3.21
N ILE A 104 -5.56 -0.98 2.81
CA ILE A 104 -6.10 0.37 2.83
C ILE A 104 -6.33 0.81 1.38
N LEU A 105 -7.59 1.02 1.02
CA LEU A 105 -7.97 1.57 -0.28
C LEU A 105 -8.31 3.04 -0.12
N TYR A 106 -7.60 3.93 -0.82
CA TYR A 106 -8.01 5.31 -1.00
C TYR A 106 -8.71 5.45 -2.36
N TYR A 107 -9.80 6.22 -2.38
CA TYR A 107 -10.63 6.42 -3.57
C TYR A 107 -11.04 5.07 -4.21
N PRO A 108 -11.70 4.19 -3.47
CA PRO A 108 -11.79 2.76 -3.77
C PRO A 108 -12.63 2.46 -5.03
N MET A 109 -12.06 1.72 -5.97
CA MET A 109 -12.78 1.19 -7.14
C MET A 109 -13.87 0.20 -6.72
N PRO A 110 -15.04 0.20 -7.39
CA PRO A 110 -16.11 -0.76 -7.11
C PRO A 110 -15.66 -2.21 -7.20
N GLU A 111 -14.84 -2.53 -8.22
CA GLU A 111 -14.34 -3.88 -8.49
C GLU A 111 -13.41 -4.37 -7.38
N TYR A 112 -12.56 -3.51 -6.81
CA TYR A 112 -11.70 -3.85 -5.67
C TYR A 112 -12.53 -4.21 -4.43
N LYS A 113 -13.57 -3.40 -4.15
CA LYS A 113 -14.49 -3.63 -3.02
C LYS A 113 -15.23 -4.94 -3.17
N LYS A 114 -15.77 -5.20 -4.38
CA LYS A 114 -16.50 -6.43 -4.70
C LYS A 114 -15.60 -7.64 -4.47
N PHE A 115 -14.41 -7.65 -5.06
CA PHE A 115 -13.46 -8.73 -4.91
C PHE A 115 -13.08 -9.00 -3.43
N LEU A 116 -12.71 -7.96 -2.67
CA LEU A 116 -12.35 -8.15 -1.27
C LEU A 116 -13.49 -8.72 -0.44
N LYS A 117 -14.73 -8.28 -0.71
CA LYS A 117 -15.93 -8.72 0.01
C LYS A 117 -16.34 -10.16 -0.32
N GLU A 118 -16.29 -10.53 -1.61
CA GLU A 118 -16.91 -11.77 -2.11
C GLU A 118 -15.91 -12.91 -2.27
N GLU A 119 -14.64 -12.61 -2.56
CA GLU A 119 -13.64 -13.61 -2.95
C GLU A 119 -12.48 -13.73 -1.95
N THR A 120 -12.52 -13.02 -0.79
CA THR A 120 -11.42 -13.05 0.18
C THR A 120 -11.92 -13.10 1.63
N PRO A 121 -11.09 -13.57 2.58
CA PRO A 121 -11.40 -13.53 4.01
C PRO A 121 -11.24 -12.14 4.66
N PHE A 122 -10.82 -11.11 3.91
CA PHE A 122 -10.71 -9.76 4.43
C PHE A 122 -12.07 -9.19 4.88
N ARG A 123 -12.10 -8.50 6.02
CA ARG A 123 -13.30 -7.84 6.55
C ARG A 123 -13.11 -6.33 6.57
N LEU A 124 -14.11 -5.59 6.11
CA LEU A 124 -14.13 -4.13 6.23
C LEU A 124 -14.27 -3.77 7.72
N ILE A 125 -13.25 -3.12 8.28
CA ILE A 125 -13.22 -2.72 9.69
C ILE A 125 -13.42 -1.22 9.90
N ASN A 126 -13.13 -0.40 8.88
CA ASN A 126 -13.29 1.04 9.01
C ASN A 126 -13.52 1.72 7.64
N LYS A 127 -14.25 2.84 7.69
CA LYS A 127 -14.50 3.74 6.56
C LYS A 127 -14.28 5.18 7.02
N VAL A 128 -13.21 5.80 6.55
CA VAL A 128 -12.85 7.17 6.88
C VAL A 128 -13.20 8.08 5.71
N ARG A 129 -14.15 8.99 5.88
CA ARG A 129 -14.48 10.04 4.91
C ARG A 129 -13.61 11.26 5.16
N LEU A 130 -13.19 11.93 4.09
CA LEU A 130 -12.49 13.20 4.22
C LEU A 130 -13.49 14.32 4.52
N PRO A 131 -13.19 15.21 5.48
CA PRO A 131 -14.03 16.35 5.77
C PRO A 131 -14.02 17.36 4.61
N ALA A 132 -15.13 18.03 4.39
CA ALA A 132 -15.31 19.10 3.41
C ALA A 132 -15.04 18.73 1.94
N VAL A 133 -15.22 17.44 1.57
CA VAL A 133 -15.07 16.96 0.20
C VAL A 133 -16.45 16.51 -0.33
N ASN A 134 -16.83 17.03 -1.49
CA ASN A 134 -18.13 16.71 -2.11
C ASN A 134 -18.14 15.36 -2.86
N ASP A 135 -16.97 14.83 -3.26
CA ASP A 135 -16.90 13.52 -3.91
C ASP A 135 -17.01 12.38 -2.88
N SER A 136 -18.12 11.66 -2.96
CA SER A 136 -18.40 10.52 -2.06
C SER A 136 -17.39 9.37 -2.17
N ARG A 137 -16.56 9.37 -3.22
CA ARG A 137 -15.48 8.39 -3.44
C ARG A 137 -14.21 8.76 -2.66
N GLU A 138 -14.06 10.02 -2.27
CA GLU A 138 -12.93 10.48 -1.45
C GLU A 138 -13.03 9.97 -0.01
N LYS A 139 -12.61 8.73 0.16
CA LYS A 139 -12.60 8.04 1.45
C LYS A 139 -11.55 6.96 1.47
N PHE A 140 -11.17 6.58 2.67
CA PHE A 140 -10.39 5.38 2.91
C PHE A 140 -11.32 4.24 3.33
N LEU A 141 -11.09 3.05 2.79
CA LEU A 141 -11.65 1.80 3.28
C LEU A 141 -10.52 0.94 3.84
N ILE A 142 -10.67 0.48 5.06
CA ILE A 142 -9.67 -0.36 5.73
C ILE A 142 -10.25 -1.75 5.89
N TYR A 143 -9.64 -2.72 5.24
CA TYR A 143 -9.96 -4.13 5.33
C TYR A 143 -8.90 -4.83 6.14
N ARG A 144 -9.29 -5.73 7.04
CA ARG A 144 -8.38 -6.50 7.89
C ARG A 144 -8.58 -7.99 7.72
N LEU A 145 -7.46 -8.70 7.67
CA LEU A 145 -7.38 -10.13 7.88
C LEU A 145 -6.66 -10.40 9.19
N ARG A 146 -7.29 -11.18 10.07
CA ARG A 146 -6.66 -11.70 11.29
C ARG A 146 -6.36 -13.17 11.08
N PRO A 147 -5.28 -13.70 11.67
CA PRO A 147 -5.12 -15.15 11.78
C PRO A 147 -6.30 -15.75 12.56
N ASN A 148 -6.63 -16.99 12.24
CA ASN A 148 -7.65 -17.76 12.98
C ASN A 148 -7.19 -18.09 14.38
#